data_e1824ed4b62e5362b2fe0cc0262f8f5e
#
_entry.id   e1824ed4b62e5362b2fe0cc0262f8f5e
#
_cell.length_a   1.000
_cell.length_b   1.000
_cell.length_c   1.000
_cell.angle_alpha   90.00
_cell.angle_beta   90.00
_cell.angle_gamma   90.00
#
_symmetry.space_group_name_H-M   'P 1'
#
loop_
_entity.id
_entity.type
_entity.pdbx_description
1 polymer ?
#
loop_
_entity_poly.entity_id
_entity_poly.type
_entity_poly.pdbx_seq_one_letter_code
_entity_poly.pdbx_strand_id
1 'polypeptide(L)'
;MAVPTFIDRVTLRVTAGRGGNGVASVHREKFRPLGGPNGGNGGNGGTVVLRVDPGLTTLVDYHHDSHRRAGHGGHGGGSNRHGARGTDLVLPVPDGTVVRTAAGDQLADLVGAGTELVVAAGGRGGLGNAALASAKRKAPGFALLGESGEDATVVLELKVVADVGLVGFPSAGKSSLVAAMSRARPKIADYPFTTLVPNLGVVTAGDTTFTVADVPGLIEGASEGRGLGLDFLRHVERCAVLVHVVDCATTEPGRDPLTDLDVIEAELARYGGLADRPRLVALNKVDVPEARELAELVGPDLRARHLEVHVVSAATREGLRELAYAMARIVADVRASRPPPDATRIVLHPPPVVGPEFAVARQGEVWRVRGSKPERWVRQTDFGNDEAVGFLADRLARLGVEERLLELGAEPGDTVAIGAGDDPVVFDFAPGVEAGAETLLGRRGQDPRLG
;
A
#
# COMPACT_ATOMS: atom_id res chain seq x y z
N MET A 1 -19.57 -8.82 19.32
CA MET A 1 -18.15 -8.50 19.57
C MET A 1 -17.96 -7.02 19.25
N ALA A 2 -17.33 -6.24 20.14
CA ALA A 2 -17.05 -4.84 19.85
C ALA A 2 -16.02 -4.78 18.71
N VAL A 3 -16.32 -4.00 17.66
CA VAL A 3 -15.42 -3.77 16.53
C VAL A 3 -14.19 -3.03 17.05
N PRO A 4 -12.96 -3.51 16.80
CA PRO A 4 -11.77 -2.76 17.17
C PRO A 4 -11.76 -1.44 16.40
N THR A 5 -11.66 -0.32 17.09
CA THR A 5 -11.70 1.02 16.47
C THR A 5 -10.35 1.51 16.00
N PHE A 6 -9.26 0.81 16.32
CA PHE A 6 -7.92 1.09 15.87
C PHE A 6 -7.19 -0.19 15.48
N ILE A 7 -6.70 -0.25 14.26
CA ILE A 7 -5.90 -1.35 13.71
C ILE A 7 -4.67 -0.76 13.07
N ASP A 8 -3.51 -1.22 13.52
CA ASP A 8 -2.17 -0.81 13.08
C ASP A 8 -1.52 -1.80 12.11
N ARG A 9 -2.05 -3.02 12.04
CA ARG A 9 -1.52 -4.06 11.13
C ARG A 9 -2.64 -4.85 10.51
N VAL A 10 -2.58 -5.01 9.19
CA VAL A 10 -3.57 -5.79 8.43
C VAL A 10 -2.90 -6.50 7.25
N THR A 11 -3.33 -7.72 6.98
CA THR A 11 -2.95 -8.43 5.75
C THR A 11 -4.01 -8.15 4.69
N LEU A 12 -3.60 -7.57 3.57
CA LEU A 12 -4.46 -7.20 2.46
C LEU A 12 -4.13 -8.08 1.25
N ARG A 13 -5.15 -8.71 0.68
CA ARG A 13 -5.05 -9.45 -0.58
C ARG A 13 -5.68 -8.62 -1.68
N VAL A 14 -4.90 -8.32 -2.70
CA VAL A 14 -5.33 -7.48 -3.82
C VAL A 14 -5.22 -8.25 -5.12
N THR A 15 -6.23 -8.11 -5.96
CA THR A 15 -6.28 -8.66 -7.32
C THR A 15 -6.47 -7.52 -8.30
N ALA A 16 -5.53 -7.29 -9.18
CA ALA A 16 -5.67 -6.33 -10.26
C ALA A 16 -6.62 -6.83 -11.35
N GLY A 17 -7.15 -5.92 -12.12
CA GLY A 17 -8.09 -6.22 -13.18
C GLY A 17 -7.46 -7.02 -14.32
N ARG A 18 -8.17 -8.03 -14.84
CA ARG A 18 -7.78 -8.75 -16.05
C ARG A 18 -7.94 -7.83 -17.27
N GLY A 19 -7.05 -7.91 -18.24
CA GLY A 19 -7.22 -7.31 -19.56
C GLY A 19 -8.35 -7.96 -20.35
N GLY A 20 -9.08 -7.19 -21.12
CA GLY A 20 -10.09 -7.68 -22.05
C GLY A 20 -9.47 -8.41 -23.24
N ASN A 21 -10.15 -9.37 -23.82
CA ASN A 21 -9.69 -10.05 -25.04
C ASN A 21 -9.84 -9.13 -26.27
N GLY A 22 -8.92 -9.24 -27.22
CA GLY A 22 -9.12 -8.73 -28.56
C GLY A 22 -10.20 -9.51 -29.30
N VAL A 23 -10.67 -8.99 -30.41
CA VAL A 23 -11.69 -9.63 -31.25
C VAL A 23 -11.19 -9.80 -32.66
N ALA A 24 -11.47 -11.00 -33.24
CA ALA A 24 -11.30 -11.24 -34.66
C ALA A 24 -12.64 -10.96 -35.38
N SER A 25 -12.66 -9.93 -36.22
CA SER A 25 -13.82 -9.51 -36.98
C SER A 25 -13.41 -9.01 -38.35
N VAL A 26 -14.27 -9.17 -39.34
CA VAL A 26 -14.05 -8.74 -40.71
C VAL A 26 -15.15 -7.77 -41.11
N HIS A 27 -14.76 -6.65 -41.71
CA HIS A 27 -15.70 -5.67 -42.23
C HIS A 27 -16.45 -6.22 -43.45
N ARG A 28 -17.79 -6.23 -43.40
CA ARG A 28 -18.65 -6.68 -44.49
C ARG A 28 -19.71 -5.64 -44.75
N GLU A 29 -19.75 -5.14 -46.01
CA GLU A 29 -20.81 -4.28 -46.47
C GLU A 29 -21.41 -4.84 -47.78
N LYS A 30 -22.67 -4.49 -48.07
CA LYS A 30 -23.45 -5.01 -49.21
C LYS A 30 -22.72 -4.93 -50.54
N PHE A 31 -21.83 -3.97 -50.73
CA PHE A 31 -21.05 -3.78 -51.96
C PHE A 31 -19.53 -3.84 -51.74
N ARG A 32 -19.08 -4.23 -50.55
CA ARG A 32 -17.64 -4.41 -50.19
C ARG A 32 -17.45 -5.68 -49.33
N PRO A 33 -17.56 -6.86 -49.94
CA PRO A 33 -17.42 -8.11 -49.19
C PRO A 33 -16.00 -8.34 -48.65
N LEU A 34 -14.99 -7.65 -49.21
CA LEU A 34 -13.57 -7.78 -48.83
C LEU A 34 -13.06 -6.54 -48.06
N GLY A 35 -13.80 -6.08 -47.02
CA GLY A 35 -13.47 -4.88 -46.28
C GLY A 35 -12.24 -4.97 -45.36
N GLY A 36 -11.70 -6.17 -45.12
CA GLY A 36 -10.52 -6.42 -44.30
C GLY A 36 -10.83 -6.58 -42.80
N PRO A 37 -9.81 -6.85 -42.00
CA PRO A 37 -9.97 -7.07 -40.54
C PRO A 37 -10.33 -5.76 -39.84
N ASN A 38 -11.30 -5.81 -38.95
CA ASN A 38 -11.80 -4.66 -38.20
C ASN A 38 -12.08 -4.96 -36.72
N GLY A 39 -11.50 -6.03 -36.20
CA GLY A 39 -11.62 -6.34 -34.78
C GLY A 39 -10.79 -5.41 -33.90
N GLY A 40 -11.42 -4.83 -32.87
CA GLY A 40 -10.81 -3.95 -31.92
C GLY A 40 -10.00 -4.67 -30.85
N ASN A 41 -9.12 -3.95 -30.18
CA ASN A 41 -8.33 -4.44 -29.06
C ASN A 41 -9.17 -4.51 -27.77
N GLY A 42 -8.84 -5.41 -26.87
CA GLY A 42 -9.35 -5.39 -25.49
C GLY A 42 -8.76 -4.20 -24.71
N GLY A 43 -9.49 -3.74 -23.70
CA GLY A 43 -9.03 -2.72 -22.76
C GLY A 43 -8.10 -3.32 -21.70
N ASN A 44 -7.19 -2.53 -21.17
CA ASN A 44 -6.36 -2.94 -20.05
C ASN A 44 -7.22 -3.09 -18.77
N GLY A 45 -6.84 -3.99 -17.88
CA GLY A 45 -7.41 -4.10 -16.54
C GLY A 45 -6.99 -2.92 -15.66
N GLY A 46 -7.75 -2.68 -14.58
CA GLY A 46 -7.46 -1.69 -13.57
C GLY A 46 -6.32 -2.12 -12.65
N THR A 47 -5.56 -1.17 -12.18
CA THR A 47 -4.42 -1.32 -11.27
C THR A 47 -4.89 -1.11 -9.84
N VAL A 48 -4.24 -1.78 -8.85
CA VAL A 48 -4.45 -1.51 -7.42
C VAL A 48 -3.34 -0.63 -6.91
N VAL A 49 -3.73 0.51 -6.32
CA VAL A 49 -2.83 1.55 -5.84
C VAL A 49 -3.15 1.87 -4.39
N LEU A 50 -2.16 1.85 -3.52
CA LEU A 50 -2.23 2.46 -2.19
C LEU A 50 -1.90 3.94 -2.33
N ARG A 51 -2.66 4.81 -1.63
CA ARG A 51 -2.44 6.26 -1.63
C ARG A 51 -2.52 6.80 -0.21
N VAL A 52 -1.55 7.61 0.17
CA VAL A 52 -1.56 8.27 1.49
C VAL A 52 -2.67 9.31 1.57
N ASP A 53 -3.51 9.15 2.59
CA ASP A 53 -4.53 10.12 2.99
C ASP A 53 -4.26 10.59 4.44
N PRO A 54 -3.84 11.84 4.65
CA PRO A 54 -3.54 12.37 5.98
C PRO A 54 -4.76 12.44 6.92
N GLY A 55 -5.98 12.34 6.36
CA GLY A 55 -7.22 12.31 7.16
C GLY A 55 -7.45 10.96 7.86
N LEU A 56 -6.73 9.91 7.45
CA LEU A 56 -6.83 8.59 8.05
C LEU A 56 -5.80 8.40 9.17
N THR A 57 -6.23 7.71 10.23
CA THR A 57 -5.39 7.42 11.41
C THR A 57 -5.33 5.93 11.74
N THR A 58 -6.03 5.08 11.00
CA THR A 58 -6.17 3.64 11.29
C THR A 58 -6.38 2.84 10.01
N LEU A 59 -6.04 1.54 10.06
CA LEU A 59 -6.26 0.57 8.97
C LEU A 59 -7.54 -0.26 9.16
N VAL A 60 -8.49 0.22 10.01
CA VAL A 60 -9.69 -0.54 10.39
C VAL A 60 -10.56 -0.96 9.20
N ASP A 61 -10.66 -0.15 8.16
CA ASP A 61 -11.46 -0.44 6.96
C ASP A 61 -10.97 -1.68 6.21
N TYR A 62 -9.67 -1.97 6.30
CA TYR A 62 -9.06 -3.15 5.67
C TYR A 62 -9.15 -4.42 6.51
N HIS A 63 -9.46 -4.29 7.81
CA HIS A 63 -9.68 -5.43 8.67
C HIS A 63 -11.00 -6.16 8.36
N HIS A 64 -12.04 -5.40 8.01
CA HIS A 64 -13.35 -5.95 7.67
C HIS A 64 -13.43 -6.55 6.28
N ASP A 65 -12.70 -5.95 5.32
CA ASP A 65 -12.66 -6.39 3.94
C ASP A 65 -11.20 -6.42 3.47
N SER A 66 -10.57 -7.56 3.68
CA SER A 66 -9.16 -7.81 3.34
C SER A 66 -8.94 -8.23 1.89
N HIS A 67 -10.01 -8.42 1.09
CA HIS A 67 -9.93 -8.80 -0.31
C HIS A 67 -10.40 -7.65 -1.20
N ARG A 68 -9.51 -7.09 -1.98
CA ARG A 68 -9.79 -5.94 -2.85
C ARG A 68 -9.50 -6.27 -4.30
N ARG A 69 -10.42 -5.91 -5.21
CA ARG A 69 -10.29 -6.19 -6.63
C ARG A 69 -10.51 -4.96 -7.48
N ALA A 70 -9.62 -4.73 -8.44
CA ALA A 70 -9.79 -3.68 -9.45
C ALA A 70 -10.69 -4.14 -10.60
N GLY A 71 -11.17 -3.18 -11.39
CA GLY A 71 -12.06 -3.44 -12.52
C GLY A 71 -11.37 -4.17 -13.67
N HIS A 72 -12.09 -5.08 -14.34
CA HIS A 72 -11.60 -5.76 -15.54
C HIS A 72 -11.68 -4.85 -16.76
N GLY A 73 -10.78 -5.03 -17.72
CA GLY A 73 -10.86 -4.42 -19.03
C GLY A 73 -11.98 -5.02 -19.88
N GLY A 74 -12.66 -4.18 -20.64
CA GLY A 74 -13.69 -4.61 -21.59
C GLY A 74 -13.09 -5.35 -22.79
N HIS A 75 -13.84 -6.30 -23.35
CA HIS A 75 -13.45 -6.96 -24.58
C HIS A 75 -13.51 -5.99 -25.77
N GLY A 76 -12.69 -6.21 -26.80
CA GLY A 76 -12.81 -5.54 -28.07
C GLY A 76 -14.13 -5.87 -28.78
N GLY A 77 -14.51 -5.08 -29.75
CA GLY A 77 -15.69 -5.31 -30.58
C GLY A 77 -15.36 -5.17 -32.08
N GLY A 78 -16.30 -5.56 -32.93
CA GLY A 78 -16.21 -5.29 -34.38
C GLY A 78 -16.17 -3.81 -34.69
N SER A 79 -15.87 -3.44 -35.95
CA SER A 79 -15.79 -2.05 -36.42
C SER A 79 -14.75 -1.22 -35.66
N ASN A 80 -13.60 -1.81 -35.35
CA ASN A 80 -12.47 -1.22 -34.63
C ASN A 80 -12.83 -0.67 -33.23
N ARG A 81 -13.88 -1.16 -32.60
CA ARG A 81 -14.25 -0.72 -31.25
C ARG A 81 -13.32 -1.37 -30.23
N HIS A 82 -12.51 -0.55 -29.58
CA HIS A 82 -11.65 -1.00 -28.48
C HIS A 82 -12.46 -1.16 -27.19
N GLY A 83 -12.09 -2.15 -26.37
CA GLY A 83 -12.64 -2.33 -25.06
C GLY A 83 -12.26 -1.18 -24.11
N ALA A 84 -13.16 -0.84 -23.19
CA ALA A 84 -12.90 0.16 -22.17
C ALA A 84 -11.83 -0.35 -21.19
N ARG A 85 -11.00 0.57 -20.68
CA ARG A 85 -10.06 0.26 -19.59
C ARG A 85 -10.84 -0.04 -18.30
N GLY A 86 -10.40 -1.04 -17.54
CA GLY A 86 -10.90 -1.32 -16.21
C GLY A 86 -10.60 -0.18 -15.23
N THR A 87 -11.49 0.03 -14.28
CA THR A 87 -11.32 1.07 -13.25
C THR A 87 -10.20 0.69 -12.30
N ASP A 88 -9.25 1.60 -12.11
CA ASP A 88 -8.21 1.46 -11.10
C ASP A 88 -8.83 1.50 -9.70
N LEU A 89 -8.29 0.73 -8.77
CA LEU A 89 -8.70 0.71 -7.37
C LEU A 89 -7.67 1.47 -6.54
N VAL A 90 -8.07 2.63 -6.04
CA VAL A 90 -7.26 3.41 -5.12
C VAL A 90 -7.70 3.12 -3.69
N LEU A 91 -6.75 2.67 -2.87
CA LEU A 91 -6.93 2.30 -1.47
C LEU A 91 -6.24 3.36 -0.59
N PRO A 92 -6.99 4.21 0.11
CA PRO A 92 -6.40 5.24 0.95
C PRO A 92 -5.79 4.62 2.22
N VAL A 93 -4.56 5.02 2.56
CA VAL A 93 -3.84 4.55 3.76
C VAL A 93 -3.34 5.74 4.58
N PRO A 94 -3.21 5.59 5.92
CA PRO A 94 -2.63 6.62 6.77
C PRO A 94 -1.20 6.97 6.39
N ASP A 95 -0.77 8.20 6.71
CA ASP A 95 0.62 8.63 6.59
C ASP A 95 1.55 7.78 7.49
N GLY A 96 2.70 7.36 6.96
CA GLY A 96 3.65 6.48 7.67
C GLY A 96 3.26 4.99 7.63
N THR A 97 2.44 4.57 6.66
CA THR A 97 2.13 3.15 6.44
C THR A 97 3.31 2.45 5.75
N VAL A 98 3.86 1.43 6.42
CA VAL A 98 4.87 0.53 5.85
C VAL A 98 4.17 -0.61 5.15
N VAL A 99 4.58 -0.88 3.92
CA VAL A 99 4.08 -2.00 3.12
C VAL A 99 5.15 -3.08 3.09
N ARG A 100 4.77 -4.31 3.49
CA ARG A 100 5.65 -5.47 3.49
C ARG A 100 5.10 -6.60 2.64
N THR A 101 5.99 -7.49 2.20
CA THR A 101 5.58 -8.78 1.63
C THR A 101 5.00 -9.69 2.71
N ALA A 102 4.32 -10.77 2.31
CA ALA A 102 3.91 -11.83 3.25
C ALA A 102 5.10 -12.50 3.95
N ALA A 103 6.29 -12.47 3.36
CA ALA A 103 7.55 -12.97 3.94
C ALA A 103 8.17 -12.01 4.96
N GLY A 104 7.70 -10.75 5.04
CA GLY A 104 8.17 -9.74 5.97
C GLY A 104 9.11 -8.69 5.38
N ASP A 105 9.53 -8.84 4.12
CA ASP A 105 10.40 -7.86 3.46
C ASP A 105 9.68 -6.54 3.24
N GLN A 106 10.34 -5.44 3.50
CA GLN A 106 9.78 -4.10 3.31
C GLN A 106 9.79 -3.73 1.82
N LEU A 107 8.60 -3.46 1.27
CA LEU A 107 8.40 -3.01 -0.11
C LEU A 107 8.48 -1.49 -0.23
N ALA A 108 7.85 -0.78 0.68
CA ALA A 108 7.80 0.68 0.69
C ALA A 108 7.48 1.23 2.08
N ASP A 109 7.83 2.51 2.28
CA ASP A 109 7.41 3.35 3.40
C ASP A 109 6.63 4.53 2.81
N LEU A 110 5.32 4.58 3.07
CA LEU A 110 4.42 5.55 2.47
C LEU A 110 4.32 6.77 3.37
N VAL A 111 5.11 7.78 3.08
CA VAL A 111 5.17 9.05 3.80
C VAL A 111 4.79 10.19 2.87
N GLY A 112 3.95 11.08 3.39
CA GLY A 112 3.51 12.28 2.69
C GLY A 112 2.20 12.14 1.94
N ALA A 113 1.35 13.15 2.07
CA ALA A 113 0.03 13.20 1.45
C ALA A 113 0.10 12.98 -0.06
N GLY A 114 -0.73 12.07 -0.56
CA GLY A 114 -0.80 11.76 -1.99
C GLY A 114 0.31 10.86 -2.53
N THR A 115 1.26 10.40 -1.70
CA THR A 115 2.24 9.37 -2.12
C THR A 115 1.52 8.10 -2.52
N GLU A 116 1.89 7.55 -3.66
CA GLU A 116 1.25 6.37 -4.25
C GLU A 116 2.21 5.19 -4.36
N LEU A 117 1.69 3.99 -4.09
CA LEU A 117 2.36 2.72 -4.37
C LEU A 117 1.47 1.84 -5.24
N VAL A 118 1.97 1.44 -6.41
CA VAL A 118 1.33 0.41 -7.23
C VAL A 118 1.64 -0.96 -6.62
N VAL A 119 0.62 -1.62 -6.08
CA VAL A 119 0.76 -2.93 -5.41
C VAL A 119 0.55 -4.08 -6.38
N ALA A 120 -0.41 -3.93 -7.30
CA ALA A 120 -0.70 -4.94 -8.32
C ALA A 120 -1.07 -4.27 -9.64
N ALA A 121 -0.36 -4.60 -10.71
CA ALA A 121 -0.58 -4.02 -12.04
C ALA A 121 -1.72 -4.74 -12.79
N GLY A 122 -2.55 -3.96 -13.45
CA GLY A 122 -3.62 -4.47 -14.31
C GLY A 122 -3.08 -5.22 -15.53
N GLY A 123 -3.76 -6.30 -15.91
CA GLY A 123 -3.44 -7.07 -17.10
C GLY A 123 -3.61 -6.27 -18.40
N ARG A 124 -2.77 -6.51 -19.38
CA ARG A 124 -2.88 -5.84 -20.69
C ARG A 124 -4.02 -6.42 -21.49
N GLY A 125 -4.71 -5.56 -22.22
CA GLY A 125 -5.72 -5.98 -23.21
C GLY A 125 -5.09 -6.69 -24.41
N GLY A 126 -5.76 -7.73 -24.90
CA GLY A 126 -5.36 -8.47 -26.09
C GLY A 126 -5.54 -7.66 -27.37
N LEU A 127 -4.69 -7.86 -28.35
CA LEU A 127 -4.80 -7.20 -29.65
C LEU A 127 -5.89 -7.83 -30.52
N GLY A 128 -6.72 -7.00 -31.14
CA GLY A 128 -7.67 -7.43 -32.15
C GLY A 128 -6.99 -7.74 -33.49
N ASN A 129 -7.67 -8.45 -34.37
CA ASN A 129 -7.10 -8.85 -35.65
C ASN A 129 -6.74 -7.68 -36.57
N ALA A 130 -7.38 -6.53 -36.43
CA ALA A 130 -7.00 -5.33 -37.18
C ALA A 130 -5.57 -4.88 -36.85
N ALA A 131 -5.17 -4.96 -35.56
CA ALA A 131 -3.83 -4.64 -35.10
C ALA A 131 -2.78 -5.71 -35.46
N LEU A 132 -3.20 -6.94 -35.71
CA LEU A 132 -2.36 -8.08 -36.05
C LEU A 132 -2.16 -8.23 -37.59
N ALA A 133 -2.90 -7.45 -38.37
CA ALA A 133 -2.81 -7.50 -39.82
C ALA A 133 -1.41 -7.06 -40.32
N SER A 134 -0.87 -7.78 -41.25
CA SER A 134 0.43 -7.52 -41.86
C SER A 134 0.43 -7.85 -43.34
N ALA A 135 1.53 -7.55 -44.05
CA ALA A 135 1.67 -7.88 -45.49
C ALA A 135 1.55 -9.39 -45.74
N LYS A 136 2.06 -10.23 -44.82
CA LYS A 136 1.94 -11.70 -44.88
C LYS A 136 0.56 -12.18 -44.43
N ARG A 137 -0.06 -11.56 -43.41
CA ARG A 137 -1.38 -11.89 -42.86
C ARG A 137 -2.35 -10.74 -43.07
N LYS A 138 -3.01 -10.70 -44.21
CA LYS A 138 -3.89 -9.56 -44.56
C LYS A 138 -5.18 -9.51 -43.76
N ALA A 139 -5.72 -10.66 -43.36
CA ALA A 139 -6.95 -10.79 -42.60
C ALA A 139 -6.82 -11.93 -41.55
N PRO A 140 -6.08 -11.70 -40.44
CA PRO A 140 -5.93 -12.72 -39.40
C PRO A 140 -7.30 -13.14 -38.85
N GLY A 141 -7.52 -14.46 -38.79
CA GLY A 141 -8.75 -15.01 -38.23
C GLY A 141 -8.71 -15.22 -36.73
N PHE A 142 -7.76 -14.63 -36.04
CA PHE A 142 -7.57 -14.72 -34.59
C PHE A 142 -7.31 -13.34 -33.98
N ALA A 143 -7.42 -13.28 -32.66
CA ALA A 143 -7.04 -12.15 -31.83
C ALA A 143 -6.30 -12.65 -30.59
N LEU A 144 -5.58 -11.78 -29.93
CA LEU A 144 -4.89 -12.13 -28.69
C LEU A 144 -5.83 -12.03 -27.49
N LEU A 145 -5.64 -12.93 -26.54
CA LEU A 145 -6.31 -12.90 -25.23
C LEU A 145 -5.75 -11.76 -24.37
N GLY A 146 -6.58 -11.25 -23.46
CA GLY A 146 -6.14 -10.33 -22.43
C GLY A 146 -5.33 -11.06 -21.35
N GLU A 147 -4.32 -10.39 -20.82
CA GLU A 147 -3.48 -10.92 -19.74
C GLU A 147 -4.25 -10.87 -18.41
N SER A 148 -3.96 -11.81 -17.50
CA SER A 148 -4.42 -11.70 -16.11
C SER A 148 -3.79 -10.51 -15.46
N GLY A 149 -4.52 -9.85 -14.54
CA GLY A 149 -3.94 -8.89 -13.63
C GLY A 149 -3.06 -9.61 -12.59
N GLU A 150 -2.22 -8.85 -11.92
CA GLU A 150 -1.38 -9.36 -10.83
C GLU A 150 -2.21 -9.58 -9.57
N ASP A 151 -1.86 -10.64 -8.83
CA ASP A 151 -2.33 -10.91 -7.48
C ASP A 151 -1.19 -10.65 -6.51
N ALA A 152 -1.47 -9.92 -5.44
CA ALA A 152 -0.50 -9.64 -4.40
C ALA A 152 -1.12 -9.78 -3.01
N THR A 153 -0.32 -10.30 -2.07
CA THR A 153 -0.63 -10.28 -0.65
C THR A 153 0.40 -9.40 0.03
N VAL A 154 -0.06 -8.32 0.64
CA VAL A 154 0.78 -7.36 1.35
C VAL A 154 0.33 -7.22 2.79
N VAL A 155 1.28 -6.97 3.66
CA VAL A 155 1.03 -6.59 5.05
C VAL A 155 1.22 -5.09 5.16
N LEU A 156 0.14 -4.40 5.53
CA LEU A 156 0.18 -2.98 5.87
C LEU A 156 0.44 -2.88 7.36
N GLU A 157 1.44 -2.10 7.73
CA GLU A 157 1.83 -1.86 9.11
C GLU A 157 1.97 -0.36 9.30
N LEU A 158 1.15 0.19 10.19
CA LEU A 158 1.21 1.60 10.50
C LEU A 158 2.33 1.83 11.51
N LYS A 159 3.37 2.55 11.12
CA LYS A 159 4.30 3.13 12.08
C LYS A 159 3.57 4.24 12.82
N VAL A 160 2.86 3.88 13.90
CA VAL A 160 2.05 4.83 14.65
C VAL A 160 2.96 5.89 15.22
N VAL A 161 2.89 7.07 14.63
CA VAL A 161 3.42 8.29 15.20
C VAL A 161 2.24 8.91 15.96
N ALA A 162 2.35 9.04 17.27
CA ALA A 162 1.35 9.78 18.01
C ALA A 162 1.40 11.25 17.59
N ASP A 163 0.25 11.84 17.33
CA ASP A 163 0.16 13.29 17.10
C ASP A 163 0.43 14.07 18.40
N VAL A 164 0.04 13.46 19.53
CA VAL A 164 0.17 14.05 20.87
C VAL A 164 0.91 13.07 21.79
N GLY A 165 1.99 13.54 22.41
CA GLY A 165 2.73 12.82 23.43
C GLY A 165 2.37 13.31 24.83
N LEU A 166 1.89 12.40 25.72
CA LEU A 166 1.71 12.71 27.15
C LEU A 166 3.01 12.43 27.88
N VAL A 167 3.57 13.46 28.49
CA VAL A 167 4.80 13.38 29.29
C VAL A 167 4.50 13.73 30.75
N GLY A 168 5.20 13.15 31.67
CA GLY A 168 4.94 13.35 33.10
C GLY A 168 5.52 12.23 33.94
N PHE A 169 5.62 12.45 35.25
CA PHE A 169 6.09 11.46 36.20
C PHE A 169 5.24 10.18 36.22
N PRO A 170 5.79 9.05 36.72
CA PRO A 170 4.98 7.87 37.03
C PRO A 170 3.79 8.27 37.93
N SER A 171 2.66 7.60 37.74
CA SER A 171 1.42 7.84 38.50
C SER A 171 0.75 9.23 38.30
N ALA A 172 1.26 10.10 37.45
CA ALA A 172 0.61 11.40 37.13
C ALA A 172 -0.75 11.22 36.43
N GLY A 173 -1.10 10.01 35.99
CA GLY A 173 -2.39 9.68 35.38
C GLY A 173 -2.39 9.73 33.84
N LYS A 174 -1.23 9.68 33.18
CA LYS A 174 -1.11 9.69 31.72
C LYS A 174 -1.95 8.61 31.05
N SER A 175 -1.76 7.34 31.42
CA SER A 175 -2.52 6.22 30.89
C SER A 175 -4.03 6.31 31.17
N SER A 176 -4.39 6.87 32.35
CA SER A 176 -5.79 7.12 32.71
C SER A 176 -6.40 8.23 31.83
N LEU A 177 -5.64 9.26 31.51
CA LEU A 177 -6.06 10.34 30.59
C LEU A 177 -6.29 9.77 29.18
N VAL A 178 -5.34 8.98 28.66
CA VAL A 178 -5.53 8.31 27.35
C VAL A 178 -6.82 7.48 27.36
N ALA A 179 -7.05 6.68 28.41
CA ALA A 179 -8.24 5.84 28.52
C ALA A 179 -9.54 6.66 28.64
N ALA A 180 -9.51 7.80 29.35
CA ALA A 180 -10.70 8.64 29.56
C ALA A 180 -11.08 9.45 28.30
N MET A 181 -10.09 9.84 27.48
CA MET A 181 -10.31 10.65 26.27
C MET A 181 -10.52 9.80 25.03
N SER A 182 -9.98 8.58 25.00
CA SER A 182 -10.11 7.70 23.83
C SER A 182 -11.53 7.19 23.63
N ARG A 183 -12.02 7.20 22.39
CA ARG A 183 -13.32 6.62 21.99
C ARG A 183 -13.37 5.09 22.17
N ALA A 184 -12.21 4.45 22.12
CA ALA A 184 -12.04 3.03 22.26
C ALA A 184 -11.09 2.70 23.42
N ARG A 185 -11.10 1.45 23.85
CA ARG A 185 -10.08 0.99 24.81
C ARG A 185 -8.71 1.22 24.22
N PRO A 186 -7.80 1.91 24.92
CA PRO A 186 -6.43 2.10 24.46
C PRO A 186 -5.81 0.75 24.09
N LYS A 187 -5.10 0.73 22.99
CA LYS A 187 -4.36 -0.46 22.56
C LYS A 187 -2.97 -0.41 23.15
N ILE A 188 -2.57 -1.51 23.75
CA ILE A 188 -1.17 -1.75 24.09
C ILE A 188 -0.46 -2.03 22.76
N ALA A 189 0.42 -1.13 22.33
CA ALA A 189 1.13 -1.27 21.06
C ALA A 189 2.48 -1.94 21.29
N ASP A 190 2.62 -3.18 20.81
CA ASP A 190 3.90 -3.91 20.82
C ASP A 190 4.83 -3.34 19.73
N TYR A 191 5.70 -2.43 20.12
CA TYR A 191 6.79 -1.99 19.26
C TYR A 191 8.02 -2.86 19.48
N PRO A 192 8.62 -3.44 18.45
CA PRO A 192 9.74 -4.37 18.58
C PRO A 192 11.02 -3.72 19.14
N PHE A 193 11.01 -2.42 19.38
CA PHE A 193 12.12 -1.62 19.91
C PHE A 193 11.82 -0.97 21.25
N THR A 194 10.65 -1.22 21.88
CA THR A 194 10.31 -0.66 23.19
C THR A 194 10.30 -1.75 24.27
N THR A 195 11.02 -1.51 25.37
CA THR A 195 10.97 -2.33 26.57
C THR A 195 9.73 -2.07 27.42
N LEU A 196 9.09 -0.91 27.23
CA LEU A 196 7.83 -0.51 27.85
C LEU A 196 6.83 -0.15 26.75
N VAL A 197 5.68 -0.78 26.78
CA VAL A 197 4.65 -0.69 25.75
C VAL A 197 3.78 0.54 25.97
N PRO A 198 3.75 1.52 25.04
CA PRO A 198 2.92 2.71 25.20
C PRO A 198 1.44 2.40 25.01
N ASN A 199 0.59 3.08 25.78
CA ASN A 199 -0.84 3.08 25.54
C ASN A 199 -1.19 4.12 24.48
N LEU A 200 -1.80 3.67 23.39
CA LEU A 200 -2.27 4.51 22.30
C LEU A 200 -3.78 4.68 22.36
N GLY A 201 -4.25 5.92 22.25
CA GLY A 201 -5.66 6.26 22.14
C GLY A 201 -5.95 7.11 20.91
N VAL A 202 -7.13 6.96 20.35
CA VAL A 202 -7.65 7.84 19.30
C VAL A 202 -8.66 8.78 19.89
N VAL A 203 -8.43 10.09 19.73
CA VAL A 203 -9.28 11.15 20.26
C VAL A 203 -9.88 11.91 19.09
N THR A 204 -11.17 12.26 19.20
CA THR A 204 -11.87 13.10 18.24
C THR A 204 -12.40 14.33 18.95
N ALA A 205 -12.02 15.51 18.49
CA ALA A 205 -12.51 16.79 18.98
C ALA A 205 -12.94 17.65 17.78
N GLY A 206 -14.24 17.90 17.69
CA GLY A 206 -14.84 18.50 16.48
C GLY A 206 -14.62 17.62 15.27
N ASP A 207 -14.11 18.19 14.18
CA ASP A 207 -13.81 17.50 12.92
C ASP A 207 -12.38 16.91 12.88
N THR A 208 -11.60 17.12 13.95
CA THR A 208 -10.20 16.66 14.01
C THR A 208 -10.09 15.36 14.79
N THR A 209 -9.55 14.33 14.13
CA THR A 209 -9.19 13.06 14.77
C THR A 209 -7.66 12.96 14.82
N PHE A 210 -7.14 12.61 15.99
CA PHE A 210 -5.70 12.50 16.23
C PHE A 210 -5.37 11.38 17.22
N THR A 211 -4.11 10.96 17.24
CA THR A 211 -3.60 9.89 18.10
C THR A 211 -2.86 10.47 19.29
N VAL A 212 -3.13 9.92 20.49
CA VAL A 212 -2.47 10.29 21.74
C VAL A 212 -1.71 9.09 22.28
N ALA A 213 -0.43 9.27 22.61
CA ALA A 213 0.39 8.24 23.25
C ALA A 213 0.77 8.63 24.68
N ASP A 214 0.67 7.66 25.58
CA ASP A 214 1.35 7.73 26.86
C ASP A 214 2.84 7.49 26.62
N VAL A 215 3.68 8.46 26.97
CA VAL A 215 5.14 8.37 26.88
C VAL A 215 5.67 7.87 28.23
N PRO A 216 5.82 6.54 28.43
CA PRO A 216 6.37 6.02 29.68
C PRO A 216 7.87 6.29 29.74
N GLY A 217 8.41 6.50 30.94
CA GLY A 217 9.86 6.47 31.18
C GLY A 217 10.66 7.75 30.95
N LEU A 218 10.00 8.90 30.79
CA LEU A 218 10.67 10.19 31.05
C LEU A 218 10.73 10.39 32.57
N ILE A 219 11.78 9.85 33.17
CA ILE A 219 12.15 10.01 34.57
C ILE A 219 13.58 10.53 34.62
N GLU A 220 13.97 11.09 35.75
CA GLU A 220 15.32 11.55 36.01
C GLU A 220 16.38 10.49 35.62
N GLY A 221 17.31 10.84 34.71
CA GLY A 221 18.34 9.95 34.18
C GLY A 221 17.94 9.13 32.93
N ALA A 222 16.81 9.38 32.32
CA ALA A 222 16.42 8.72 31.06
C ALA A 222 17.41 9.00 29.90
N SER A 223 18.00 10.18 29.87
CA SER A 223 19.07 10.58 28.90
C SER A 223 20.39 9.84 29.12
N GLU A 224 20.63 9.31 30.33
CA GLU A 224 21.84 8.56 30.68
C GLU A 224 21.73 7.04 30.43
N GLY A 225 20.67 6.60 29.73
CA GLY A 225 20.48 5.18 29.40
C GLY A 225 19.82 4.35 30.51
N ARG A 226 19.34 4.97 31.60
CA ARG A 226 18.62 4.31 32.69
C ARG A 226 17.11 4.21 32.44
N GLY A 227 16.63 4.64 31.25
CA GLY A 227 15.21 4.65 30.86
C GLY A 227 14.96 3.97 29.52
N LEU A 228 13.84 4.31 28.87
CA LEU A 228 13.49 3.88 27.50
C LEU A 228 14.57 4.34 26.53
N GLY A 229 15.07 3.41 25.71
CA GLY A 229 16.15 3.66 24.77
C GLY A 229 15.85 4.82 23.80
N LEU A 230 16.91 5.38 23.23
CA LEU A 230 16.89 6.50 22.27
C LEU A 230 15.89 6.31 21.11
N ASP A 231 15.56 5.06 20.76
CA ASP A 231 14.64 4.75 19.68
C ASP A 231 13.19 5.13 19.98
N PHE A 232 12.77 5.08 21.27
CA PHE A 232 11.43 5.52 21.65
C PHE A 232 11.30 7.05 21.61
N LEU A 233 12.32 7.78 22.02
CA LEU A 233 12.32 9.23 22.00
C LEU A 233 12.26 9.79 20.56
N ARG A 234 12.80 9.06 19.56
CA ARG A 234 12.62 9.39 18.13
C ARG A 234 11.15 9.36 17.68
N HIS A 235 10.29 8.60 18.35
CA HIS A 235 8.86 8.60 18.05
C HIS A 235 8.15 9.80 18.68
N VAL A 236 8.63 10.24 19.85
CA VAL A 236 8.15 11.46 20.50
C VAL A 236 8.54 12.72 19.71
N GLU A 237 9.70 12.71 19.04
CA GLU A 237 10.14 13.79 18.13
C GLU A 237 9.14 14.07 17.00
N ARG A 238 8.33 13.11 16.65
CA ARG A 238 7.33 13.25 15.57
C ARG A 238 5.98 13.77 16.06
N CYS A 239 5.75 13.84 17.38
CA CYS A 239 4.54 14.41 17.93
C CYS A 239 4.39 15.88 17.53
N ALA A 240 3.17 16.29 17.20
CA ALA A 240 2.83 17.66 16.88
C ALA A 240 2.81 18.54 18.14
N VAL A 241 2.44 17.95 19.28
CA VAL A 241 2.34 18.64 20.57
C VAL A 241 2.69 17.70 21.72
N LEU A 242 3.29 18.23 22.76
CA LEU A 242 3.53 17.56 24.05
C LEU A 242 2.57 18.10 25.11
N VAL A 243 1.99 17.19 25.91
CA VAL A 243 1.15 17.53 27.03
C VAL A 243 1.82 17.09 28.31
N HIS A 244 2.25 18.03 29.12
CA HIS A 244 2.78 17.76 30.47
C HIS A 244 1.62 17.42 31.40
N VAL A 245 1.57 16.17 31.83
CA VAL A 245 0.58 15.70 32.81
C VAL A 245 1.21 15.80 34.20
N VAL A 246 0.71 16.73 34.99
CA VAL A 246 1.22 17.05 36.32
C VAL A 246 0.25 16.55 37.38
N ASP A 247 0.77 15.84 38.38
CA ASP A 247 0.00 15.32 39.50
C ASP A 247 -0.16 16.41 40.56
N CYS A 248 -1.38 16.87 40.77
CA CYS A 248 -1.68 17.84 41.81
C CYS A 248 -2.03 17.17 43.17
N ALA A 249 -2.22 15.85 43.20
CA ALA A 249 -2.56 15.08 44.39
C ALA A 249 -1.37 14.32 44.98
N THR A 250 -0.13 14.61 44.54
CA THR A 250 1.05 13.91 45.04
C THR A 250 1.27 14.24 46.54
N THR A 251 1.57 13.20 47.33
CA THR A 251 1.94 13.31 48.75
C THR A 251 3.41 12.95 48.98
N GLU A 252 4.17 12.73 47.89
CA GLU A 252 5.58 12.37 47.97
C GLU A 252 6.41 13.57 48.45
N PRO A 253 7.25 13.42 49.52
CA PRO A 253 8.08 14.52 49.99
C PRO A 253 9.05 15.06 48.92
N GLY A 254 9.10 16.39 48.74
CA GLY A 254 10.00 17.03 47.79
C GLY A 254 9.48 17.09 46.35
N ARG A 255 8.23 16.68 46.10
CA ARG A 255 7.56 16.82 44.80
C ARG A 255 6.45 17.87 44.87
N ASP A 256 6.42 18.72 43.90
CA ASP A 256 5.36 19.70 43.68
C ASP A 256 5.16 19.90 42.16
N PRO A 257 4.00 20.40 41.71
CA PRO A 257 3.69 20.57 40.29
C PRO A 257 4.70 21.39 39.49
N LEU A 258 5.31 22.42 40.07
CA LEU A 258 6.28 23.27 39.37
C LEU A 258 7.63 22.57 39.23
N THR A 259 8.11 21.96 40.30
CA THR A 259 9.37 21.17 40.30
C THR A 259 9.27 19.99 39.37
N ASP A 260 8.16 19.25 39.38
CA ASP A 260 7.94 18.12 38.48
C ASP A 260 7.98 18.56 37.00
N LEU A 261 7.37 19.69 36.66
CA LEU A 261 7.43 20.27 35.33
C LEU A 261 8.86 20.64 34.93
N ASP A 262 9.58 21.34 35.83
CA ASP A 262 10.95 21.79 35.57
C ASP A 262 11.92 20.61 35.34
N VAL A 263 11.77 19.52 36.06
CA VAL A 263 12.57 18.29 35.89
C VAL A 263 12.32 17.68 34.51
N ILE A 264 11.06 17.53 34.10
CA ILE A 264 10.71 16.97 32.80
C ILE A 264 11.18 17.87 31.66
N GLU A 265 11.03 19.20 31.80
CA GLU A 265 11.51 20.18 30.82
C GLU A 265 13.04 20.11 30.65
N ALA A 266 13.76 19.99 31.76
CA ALA A 266 15.21 19.84 31.72
C ALA A 266 15.63 18.54 31.02
N GLU A 267 14.91 17.44 31.22
CA GLU A 267 15.18 16.16 30.58
C GLU A 267 14.87 16.21 29.07
N LEU A 268 13.75 16.83 28.67
CA LEU A 268 13.42 17.06 27.27
C LEU A 268 14.46 17.96 26.57
N ALA A 269 14.96 18.97 27.25
CA ALA A 269 15.99 19.87 26.72
C ALA A 269 17.34 19.15 26.51
N ARG A 270 17.71 18.22 27.41
CA ARG A 270 18.95 17.40 27.27
C ARG A 270 18.86 16.46 26.09
N TYR A 271 17.67 15.94 25.79
CA TYR A 271 17.50 15.05 24.66
C TYR A 271 17.72 15.76 23.32
N GLY A 272 17.37 17.04 23.19
CA GLY A 272 17.39 17.81 21.93
C GLY A 272 16.25 17.45 20.99
N GLY A 273 15.94 18.30 20.02
CA GLY A 273 14.89 18.06 19.01
C GLY A 273 13.43 18.19 19.48
N LEU A 274 13.20 18.31 20.79
CA LEU A 274 11.87 18.49 21.37
C LEU A 274 11.63 19.90 21.94
N ALA A 275 12.68 20.73 22.01
CA ALA A 275 12.63 22.07 22.63
C ALA A 275 11.63 23.03 21.96
N ASP A 276 11.47 22.92 20.63
CA ASP A 276 10.62 23.82 19.82
C ASP A 276 9.18 23.31 19.64
N ARG A 277 8.81 22.21 20.31
CA ARG A 277 7.47 21.65 20.16
C ARG A 277 6.45 22.45 20.96
N PRO A 278 5.24 22.70 20.42
CA PRO A 278 4.13 23.27 21.20
C PRO A 278 3.85 22.42 22.43
N ARG A 279 3.56 23.09 23.56
CA ARG A 279 3.37 22.45 24.87
C ARG A 279 2.07 22.87 25.49
N LEU A 280 1.40 21.92 26.14
CA LEU A 280 0.25 22.13 26.98
C LEU A 280 0.57 21.55 28.36
N VAL A 281 -0.04 22.12 29.40
CA VAL A 281 0.04 21.61 30.77
C VAL A 281 -1.34 21.14 31.22
N ALA A 282 -1.44 19.90 31.64
CA ALA A 282 -2.65 19.30 32.22
C ALA A 282 -2.41 19.08 33.73
N LEU A 283 -2.96 19.94 34.58
CA LEU A 283 -2.99 19.80 36.03
C LEU A 283 -4.07 18.77 36.37
N ASN A 284 -3.62 17.54 36.64
CA ASN A 284 -4.51 16.38 36.78
C ASN A 284 -4.83 16.06 38.25
N LYS A 285 -5.86 15.23 38.44
CA LYS A 285 -6.40 14.73 39.70
C LYS A 285 -7.11 15.78 40.58
N VAL A 286 -7.69 16.80 39.93
CA VAL A 286 -8.41 17.88 40.62
C VAL A 286 -9.78 17.46 41.17
N ASP A 287 -10.13 16.19 41.08
CA ASP A 287 -11.21 15.54 41.82
C ASP A 287 -10.89 15.44 43.33
N VAL A 288 -9.60 15.54 43.69
CA VAL A 288 -9.13 15.65 45.07
C VAL A 288 -9.16 17.12 45.50
N PRO A 289 -9.86 17.52 46.58
CA PRO A 289 -10.01 18.94 46.97
C PRO A 289 -8.69 19.68 47.12
N GLU A 290 -7.72 19.08 47.83
CA GLU A 290 -6.39 19.69 48.06
C GLU A 290 -5.61 19.85 46.77
N ALA A 291 -5.78 18.95 45.78
CA ALA A 291 -5.17 19.05 44.48
C ALA A 291 -5.79 20.19 43.65
N ARG A 292 -7.07 20.45 43.80
CA ARG A 292 -7.75 21.60 43.16
C ARG A 292 -7.21 22.93 43.67
N GLU A 293 -7.11 23.07 45.01
CA GLU A 293 -6.54 24.30 45.61
C GLU A 293 -5.10 24.51 45.12
N LEU A 294 -4.30 23.45 45.06
CA LEU A 294 -2.94 23.51 44.56
C LEU A 294 -2.89 23.90 43.07
N ALA A 295 -3.78 23.34 42.24
CA ALA A 295 -3.87 23.67 40.82
C ALA A 295 -4.26 25.14 40.59
N GLU A 296 -5.15 25.69 41.42
CA GLU A 296 -5.51 27.13 41.39
C GLU A 296 -4.34 28.02 41.82
N LEU A 297 -3.53 27.56 42.77
CA LEU A 297 -2.36 28.30 43.25
C LEU A 297 -1.23 28.34 42.19
N VAL A 298 -0.89 27.21 41.55
CA VAL A 298 0.23 27.15 40.60
C VAL A 298 -0.15 27.55 39.17
N GLY A 299 -1.43 27.57 38.85
CA GLY A 299 -1.92 27.90 37.51
C GLY A 299 -1.48 29.25 36.97
N PRO A 300 -1.56 30.34 37.78
CA PRO A 300 -1.06 31.65 37.36
C PRO A 300 0.43 31.67 37.02
N ASP A 301 1.27 31.02 37.80
CA ASP A 301 2.73 30.95 37.57
C ASP A 301 3.07 30.24 36.26
N LEU A 302 2.35 29.15 35.96
CA LEU A 302 2.52 28.41 34.71
C LEU A 302 2.08 29.23 33.49
N ARG A 303 0.98 29.97 33.61
CA ARG A 303 0.54 30.91 32.55
C ARG A 303 1.52 32.05 32.35
N ALA A 304 2.16 32.56 33.42
CA ALA A 304 3.22 33.57 33.32
C ALA A 304 4.46 33.08 32.57
N ARG A 305 4.68 31.75 32.52
CA ARG A 305 5.69 31.06 31.68
C ARG A 305 5.24 30.87 30.23
N HIS A 306 4.12 31.47 29.79
CA HIS A 306 3.50 31.36 28.48
C HIS A 306 3.03 29.91 28.14
N LEU A 307 2.71 29.11 29.14
CA LEU A 307 2.16 27.78 28.96
C LEU A 307 0.62 27.82 28.99
N GLU A 308 -0.02 27.11 28.08
CA GLU A 308 -1.47 26.92 28.09
C GLU A 308 -1.82 25.85 29.10
N VAL A 309 -2.57 26.21 30.16
CA VAL A 309 -2.82 25.34 31.31
C VAL A 309 -4.28 24.90 31.35
N HIS A 310 -4.50 23.60 31.44
CA HIS A 310 -5.79 22.97 31.61
C HIS A 310 -5.88 22.24 32.94
N VAL A 311 -6.94 22.52 33.69
CA VAL A 311 -7.26 21.86 34.96
C VAL A 311 -8.16 20.66 34.64
N VAL A 312 -7.72 19.44 34.96
CA VAL A 312 -8.39 18.23 34.51
C VAL A 312 -8.49 17.15 35.61
N SER A 313 -9.46 16.27 35.46
CA SER A 313 -9.52 15.02 36.18
C SER A 313 -9.80 13.86 35.21
N ALA A 314 -8.87 12.92 35.12
CA ALA A 314 -9.06 11.70 34.36
C ALA A 314 -10.18 10.82 34.95
N ALA A 315 -10.41 10.89 36.28
CA ALA A 315 -11.41 10.10 37.00
C ALA A 315 -12.83 10.60 36.73
N THR A 316 -13.07 11.91 36.89
CA THR A 316 -14.39 12.53 36.71
C THR A 316 -14.66 13.01 35.30
N ARG A 317 -13.64 13.03 34.42
CA ARG A 317 -13.64 13.57 33.07
C ARG A 317 -13.79 15.10 33.01
N GLU A 318 -13.62 15.79 34.08
CA GLU A 318 -13.65 17.26 34.15
C GLU A 318 -12.49 17.85 33.31
N GLY A 319 -12.75 18.89 32.51
CA GLY A 319 -11.75 19.60 31.71
C GLY A 319 -11.18 18.83 30.51
N LEU A 320 -11.54 17.54 30.33
CA LEU A 320 -10.97 16.73 29.25
C LEU A 320 -11.42 17.17 27.86
N ARG A 321 -12.62 17.74 27.74
CA ARG A 321 -13.15 18.25 26.49
C ARG A 321 -12.34 19.45 26.01
N GLU A 322 -12.12 20.40 26.88
CA GLU A 322 -11.34 21.61 26.60
C GLU A 322 -9.89 21.27 26.25
N LEU A 323 -9.27 20.36 26.97
CA LEU A 323 -7.93 19.83 26.67
C LEU A 323 -7.91 19.16 25.29
N ALA A 324 -8.92 18.35 24.94
CA ALA A 324 -9.00 17.68 23.64
C ALA A 324 -9.11 18.69 22.48
N TYR A 325 -9.89 19.76 22.64
CA TYR A 325 -9.99 20.83 21.63
C TYR A 325 -8.68 21.62 21.49
N ALA A 326 -7.98 21.91 22.60
CA ALA A 326 -6.67 22.58 22.54
C ALA A 326 -5.64 21.74 21.79
N MET A 327 -5.58 20.43 22.07
CA MET A 327 -4.73 19.49 21.33
C MET A 327 -5.10 19.45 19.85
N ALA A 328 -6.40 19.33 19.52
CA ALA A 328 -6.89 19.29 18.13
C ALA A 328 -6.48 20.53 17.33
N ARG A 329 -6.61 21.71 17.93
CA ARG A 329 -6.19 22.98 17.32
C ARG A 329 -4.72 22.96 16.96
N ILE A 330 -3.84 22.61 17.90
CA ILE A 330 -2.39 22.60 17.65
C ILE A 330 -2.03 21.53 16.60
N VAL A 331 -2.62 20.34 16.68
CA VAL A 331 -2.41 19.27 15.68
C VAL A 331 -2.83 19.75 14.29
N ALA A 332 -3.97 20.43 14.17
CA ALA A 332 -4.44 20.98 12.89
C ALA A 332 -3.48 22.05 12.35
N ASP A 333 -3.02 22.96 13.20
CA ASP A 333 -2.07 24.03 12.83
C ASP A 333 -0.72 23.45 12.37
N VAL A 334 -0.19 22.44 13.08
CA VAL A 334 1.06 21.76 12.70
C VAL A 334 0.89 20.97 11.40
N ARG A 335 -0.26 20.31 11.21
CA ARG A 335 -0.54 19.58 9.94
C ARG A 335 -0.65 20.56 8.77
N ALA A 336 -1.29 21.73 8.97
CA ALA A 336 -1.42 22.77 7.95
C ALA A 336 -0.09 23.46 7.60
N SER A 337 0.82 23.60 8.58
CA SER A 337 2.12 24.23 8.39
C SER A 337 3.18 23.31 7.77
N ARG A 338 2.96 22.00 7.74
CA ARG A 338 3.86 21.08 7.02
C ARG A 338 3.78 21.38 5.52
N PRO A 339 4.93 21.65 4.85
CA PRO A 339 4.93 21.76 3.41
C PRO A 339 4.37 20.44 2.84
N PRO A 340 3.50 20.49 1.80
CA PRO A 340 3.05 19.28 1.16
C PRO A 340 4.32 18.54 0.68
N PRO A 341 4.58 17.32 1.13
CA PRO A 341 5.68 16.54 0.60
C PRO A 341 5.40 16.32 -0.90
N ASP A 342 6.44 16.36 -1.71
CA ASP A 342 6.32 16.00 -3.12
C ASP A 342 5.74 14.59 -3.21
N ALA A 343 4.51 14.49 -3.72
CA ALA A 343 3.82 13.23 -3.87
C ALA A 343 4.62 12.32 -4.80
N THR A 344 5.17 11.25 -4.27
CA THR A 344 6.00 10.31 -5.02
C THR A 344 5.17 9.10 -5.42
N ARG A 345 5.20 8.76 -6.71
CA ARG A 345 4.62 7.51 -7.19
C ARG A 345 5.66 6.41 -7.21
N ILE A 346 5.55 5.47 -6.30
CA ILE A 346 6.41 4.29 -6.21
C ILE A 346 5.76 3.19 -7.06
N VAL A 347 6.48 2.68 -8.04
CA VAL A 347 6.06 1.52 -8.84
C VAL A 347 7.01 0.39 -8.51
N LEU A 348 6.48 -0.67 -7.90
CA LEU A 348 7.25 -1.88 -7.69
C LEU A 348 7.43 -2.56 -9.04
N HIS A 349 8.57 -2.38 -9.65
CA HIS A 349 8.97 -3.19 -10.78
C HIS A 349 9.70 -4.42 -10.25
N PRO A 350 9.38 -5.63 -10.72
CA PRO A 350 10.31 -6.73 -10.54
C PRO A 350 11.67 -6.25 -11.10
N PRO A 351 12.79 -6.57 -10.44
CA PRO A 351 14.10 -6.16 -10.93
C PRO A 351 14.20 -6.54 -12.41
N PRO A 352 14.74 -5.64 -13.28
CA PRO A 352 14.93 -6.00 -14.67
C PRO A 352 15.75 -7.28 -14.69
N VAL A 353 15.24 -8.30 -15.35
CA VAL A 353 15.99 -9.53 -15.56
C VAL A 353 17.19 -9.14 -16.41
N VAL A 354 18.33 -8.87 -15.76
CA VAL A 354 19.60 -8.64 -16.42
C VAL A 354 20.08 -10.02 -16.90
N GLY A 355 19.60 -10.39 -18.07
CA GLY A 355 19.85 -11.69 -18.67
C GLY A 355 19.31 -11.73 -20.10
N PRO A 356 19.56 -12.79 -20.83
CA PRO A 356 18.99 -12.97 -22.17
C PRO A 356 17.46 -12.91 -22.08
N GLU A 357 16.81 -12.43 -23.15
CA GLU A 357 15.34 -12.24 -23.22
C GLU A 357 14.56 -13.52 -22.87
N PHE A 358 15.22 -14.67 -22.96
CA PHE A 358 14.75 -15.97 -22.55
C PHE A 358 15.93 -16.90 -22.18
N ALA A 359 15.65 -17.93 -21.41
CA ALA A 359 16.57 -19.01 -21.04
C ALA A 359 15.94 -20.35 -21.40
N VAL A 360 16.76 -21.28 -21.88
CA VAL A 360 16.37 -22.66 -22.16
C VAL A 360 17.20 -23.58 -21.29
N ALA A 361 16.55 -24.49 -20.57
CA ALA A 361 17.20 -25.50 -19.73
C ALA A 361 16.49 -26.85 -19.87
N ARG A 362 17.24 -27.93 -19.86
CA ARG A 362 16.69 -29.32 -19.84
C ARG A 362 16.41 -29.73 -18.39
N GLN A 363 15.20 -30.13 -18.11
CA GLN A 363 14.79 -30.68 -16.81
C GLN A 363 14.21 -32.09 -17.03
N GLY A 364 15.04 -33.14 -16.81
CA GLY A 364 14.68 -34.49 -17.14
C GLY A 364 14.52 -34.68 -18.65
N GLU A 365 13.34 -35.11 -19.09
CA GLU A 365 12.98 -35.30 -20.52
C GLU A 365 12.30 -34.06 -21.15
N VAL A 366 12.11 -32.97 -20.37
CA VAL A 366 11.40 -31.76 -20.82
C VAL A 366 12.34 -30.61 -20.96
N TRP A 367 12.28 -29.89 -22.07
CA TRP A 367 12.93 -28.60 -22.29
C TRP A 367 12.11 -27.47 -21.72
N ARG A 368 12.64 -26.74 -20.78
CA ARG A 368 11.96 -25.56 -20.19
C ARG A 368 12.46 -24.27 -20.78
N VAL A 369 11.53 -23.50 -21.36
CA VAL A 369 11.78 -22.14 -21.84
C VAL A 369 11.20 -21.14 -20.83
N ARG A 370 12.03 -20.28 -20.29
CA ARG A 370 11.69 -19.22 -19.35
C ARG A 370 11.99 -17.87 -19.94
N GLY A 371 11.17 -16.89 -19.67
CA GLY A 371 11.39 -15.51 -20.09
C GLY A 371 10.09 -14.71 -20.19
N SER A 372 10.18 -13.42 -19.94
CA SER A 372 9.00 -12.55 -19.89
C SER A 372 8.23 -12.50 -21.22
N LYS A 373 8.94 -12.54 -22.36
CA LYS A 373 8.32 -12.52 -23.69
C LYS A 373 7.65 -13.85 -24.05
N PRO A 374 8.35 -15.01 -24.03
CA PRO A 374 7.75 -16.31 -24.35
C PRO A 374 6.54 -16.61 -23.47
N GLU A 375 6.69 -16.46 -22.16
CA GLU A 375 5.63 -16.74 -21.20
C GLU A 375 4.39 -15.86 -21.41
N ARG A 376 4.59 -14.56 -21.70
CA ARG A 376 3.50 -13.64 -22.02
C ARG A 376 2.77 -14.04 -23.30
N TRP A 377 3.52 -14.38 -24.36
CA TRP A 377 2.92 -14.74 -25.66
C TRP A 377 2.08 -16.00 -25.56
N VAL A 378 2.54 -16.98 -24.79
CA VAL A 378 1.77 -18.20 -24.50
C VAL A 378 0.45 -17.85 -23.80
N ARG A 379 0.48 -17.01 -22.75
CA ARG A 379 -0.74 -16.57 -22.05
C ARG A 379 -1.72 -15.77 -22.92
N GLN A 380 -1.22 -15.09 -23.95
CA GLN A 380 -2.05 -14.31 -24.88
C GLN A 380 -2.61 -15.13 -26.05
N THR A 381 -2.22 -16.40 -26.19
CA THR A 381 -2.60 -17.25 -27.32
C THR A 381 -3.84 -18.06 -27.00
N ASP A 382 -4.80 -18.07 -27.92
CA ASP A 382 -5.93 -18.99 -27.91
C ASP A 382 -5.51 -20.30 -28.59
N PHE A 383 -5.27 -21.33 -27.79
CA PHE A 383 -4.84 -22.64 -28.30
C PHE A 383 -5.94 -23.41 -29.04
N GLY A 384 -7.18 -22.95 -28.98
CA GLY A 384 -8.28 -23.45 -29.79
C GLY A 384 -8.27 -22.94 -31.24
N ASN A 385 -7.31 -22.07 -31.61
CA ASN A 385 -7.22 -21.48 -32.92
C ASN A 385 -5.83 -21.71 -33.54
N ASP A 386 -5.77 -22.54 -34.60
CA ASP A 386 -4.54 -22.94 -35.29
C ASP A 386 -3.72 -21.77 -35.82
N GLU A 387 -4.39 -20.69 -36.30
CA GLU A 387 -3.69 -19.47 -36.76
C GLU A 387 -3.02 -18.73 -35.60
N ALA A 388 -3.64 -18.71 -34.41
CA ALA A 388 -3.06 -18.10 -33.21
C ALA A 388 -1.84 -18.89 -32.74
N VAL A 389 -1.92 -20.21 -32.76
CA VAL A 389 -0.80 -21.12 -32.45
C VAL A 389 0.35 -20.91 -33.43
N GLY A 390 0.06 -20.89 -34.75
CA GLY A 390 1.06 -20.58 -35.77
C GLY A 390 1.70 -19.21 -35.62
N PHE A 391 0.93 -18.20 -35.17
CA PHE A 391 1.49 -16.88 -34.86
C PHE A 391 2.41 -16.91 -33.64
N LEU A 392 2.09 -17.70 -32.62
CA LEU A 392 2.97 -17.91 -31.45
C LEU A 392 4.29 -18.55 -31.91
N ALA A 393 4.23 -19.63 -32.70
CA ALA A 393 5.41 -20.30 -33.23
C ALA A 393 6.32 -19.36 -34.02
N ASP A 394 5.77 -18.56 -34.95
CA ASP A 394 6.52 -17.54 -35.67
C ASP A 394 7.22 -16.51 -34.76
N ARG A 395 6.61 -16.14 -33.64
CA ARG A 395 7.19 -15.21 -32.67
C ARG A 395 8.32 -15.85 -31.87
N LEU A 396 8.15 -17.10 -31.46
CA LEU A 396 9.17 -17.86 -30.73
C LEU A 396 10.40 -18.12 -31.62
N ALA A 397 10.17 -18.51 -32.88
CA ALA A 397 11.24 -18.67 -33.88
C ALA A 397 12.03 -17.38 -34.10
N ARG A 398 11.34 -16.23 -34.31
CA ARG A 398 12.02 -14.94 -34.45
C ARG A 398 12.79 -14.48 -33.21
N LEU A 399 12.39 -14.93 -32.03
CA LEU A 399 13.11 -14.66 -30.80
C LEU A 399 14.37 -15.53 -30.67
N GLY A 400 14.51 -16.59 -31.51
CA GLY A 400 15.63 -17.52 -31.48
C GLY A 400 15.44 -18.70 -30.52
N VAL A 401 14.19 -18.97 -30.06
CA VAL A 401 13.91 -20.06 -29.14
C VAL A 401 14.19 -21.44 -29.79
N GLU A 402 13.75 -21.60 -31.03
CA GLU A 402 13.99 -22.86 -31.78
C GLU A 402 15.48 -23.10 -32.04
N GLU A 403 16.18 -22.04 -32.46
CA GLU A 403 17.62 -22.08 -32.71
C GLU A 403 18.37 -22.47 -31.43
N ARG A 404 17.99 -21.91 -30.29
CA ARG A 404 18.60 -22.20 -29.00
C ARG A 404 18.28 -23.64 -28.52
N LEU A 405 17.10 -24.16 -28.77
CA LEU A 405 16.73 -25.56 -28.47
C LEU A 405 17.61 -26.53 -29.28
N LEU A 406 17.77 -26.28 -30.58
CA LEU A 406 18.61 -27.07 -31.46
C LEU A 406 20.09 -27.05 -31.05
N GLU A 407 20.62 -25.85 -30.69
CA GLU A 407 22.00 -25.73 -30.19
C GLU A 407 22.24 -26.55 -28.91
N LEU A 408 21.22 -26.67 -28.06
CA LEU A 408 21.29 -27.45 -26.82
C LEU A 408 21.02 -28.94 -27.01
N GLY A 409 20.69 -29.39 -28.26
CA GLY A 409 20.50 -30.80 -28.61
C GLY A 409 19.06 -31.27 -28.47
N ALA A 410 18.07 -30.39 -28.63
CA ALA A 410 16.67 -30.81 -28.73
C ALA A 410 16.41 -31.48 -30.08
N GLU A 411 15.67 -32.58 -30.08
CA GLU A 411 15.30 -33.35 -31.25
C GLU A 411 13.80 -33.16 -31.60
N PRO A 412 13.41 -33.32 -32.87
CA PRO A 412 12.00 -33.32 -33.25
C PRO A 412 11.20 -34.34 -32.45
N GLY A 413 10.10 -33.91 -31.81
CA GLY A 413 9.28 -34.75 -30.95
C GLY A 413 9.60 -34.58 -29.45
N ASP A 414 10.68 -33.89 -29.11
CA ASP A 414 10.94 -33.54 -27.71
C ASP A 414 9.85 -32.63 -27.12
N THR A 415 9.61 -32.82 -25.86
CA THR A 415 8.62 -32.02 -25.14
C THR A 415 9.23 -30.67 -24.68
N VAL A 416 8.61 -29.56 -25.07
CA VAL A 416 8.98 -28.21 -24.69
C VAL A 416 7.90 -27.60 -23.81
N ALA A 417 8.26 -27.10 -22.62
CA ALA A 417 7.36 -26.46 -21.69
C ALA A 417 7.70 -24.96 -21.57
N ILE A 418 6.71 -24.09 -21.79
CA ILE A 418 6.85 -22.62 -21.66
C ILE A 418 5.92 -22.14 -20.56
N GLY A 419 6.44 -21.51 -19.55
CA GLY A 419 5.66 -20.95 -18.45
C GLY A 419 6.39 -20.96 -17.12
N ALA A 420 5.95 -20.05 -16.21
CA ALA A 420 6.40 -20.01 -14.83
C ALA A 420 5.46 -20.82 -13.93
N GLY A 421 6.01 -21.57 -12.97
CA GLY A 421 5.22 -22.34 -11.99
C GLY A 421 4.97 -23.79 -12.37
N ASP A 422 3.93 -24.37 -11.76
CA ASP A 422 3.63 -25.81 -11.82
C ASP A 422 2.71 -26.19 -13.00
N ASP A 423 2.20 -25.20 -13.75
CA ASP A 423 1.29 -25.42 -14.89
C ASP A 423 1.83 -24.73 -16.18
N PRO A 424 2.97 -25.20 -16.73
CA PRO A 424 3.48 -24.70 -17.99
C PRO A 424 2.66 -25.24 -19.17
N VAL A 425 2.56 -24.45 -20.24
CA VAL A 425 2.01 -24.96 -21.50
C VAL A 425 3.06 -25.81 -22.19
N VAL A 426 2.67 -27.03 -22.58
CA VAL A 426 3.54 -28.05 -23.16
C VAL A 426 3.29 -28.19 -24.66
N PHE A 427 4.38 -28.27 -25.42
CA PHE A 427 4.36 -28.43 -26.88
C PHE A 427 5.31 -29.55 -27.29
N ASP A 428 5.00 -30.22 -28.39
CA ASP A 428 5.95 -31.06 -29.07
C ASP A 428 6.86 -30.21 -29.96
N PHE A 429 8.16 -30.41 -29.85
CA PHE A 429 9.14 -29.66 -30.64
C PHE A 429 9.14 -30.16 -32.10
N ALA A 430 8.76 -29.28 -33.01
CA ALA A 430 8.76 -29.55 -34.45
C ALA A 430 9.44 -28.38 -35.19
N PRO A 431 10.79 -28.39 -35.29
CA PRO A 431 11.53 -27.30 -35.93
C PRO A 431 11.25 -27.27 -37.43
N GLY A 432 11.18 -26.06 -37.99
CA GLY A 432 11.02 -25.86 -39.44
C GLY A 432 9.60 -26.05 -39.99
N VAL A 433 8.60 -26.25 -39.14
CA VAL A 433 7.20 -26.10 -39.55
C VAL A 433 6.89 -24.65 -39.73
N GLU A 434 6.93 -24.16 -40.96
CA GLU A 434 6.32 -22.84 -41.29
C GLU A 434 4.81 -22.97 -41.02
N ALA A 435 4.42 -22.56 -39.83
CA ALA A 435 3.04 -22.69 -39.38
C ALA A 435 2.13 -21.88 -40.32
N GLY A 436 1.31 -22.57 -41.07
CA GLY A 436 0.11 -22.02 -41.66
C GLY A 436 0.25 -20.95 -42.75
N ALA A 437 1.42 -20.78 -43.37
CA ALA A 437 1.60 -19.80 -44.47
C ALA A 437 0.77 -20.17 -45.72
N GLU A 438 0.50 -21.45 -45.94
CA GLU A 438 -0.26 -21.88 -47.14
C GLU A 438 -1.77 -21.67 -47.03
N THR A 439 -2.34 -21.67 -45.85
CA THR A 439 -3.79 -21.50 -45.64
C THR A 439 -4.22 -20.03 -45.69
N LEU A 440 -3.27 -19.05 -45.71
CA LEU A 440 -3.52 -17.64 -45.54
C LEU A 440 -3.40 -16.80 -46.81
N LEU A 441 -3.24 -17.42 -47.96
CA LEU A 441 -3.22 -16.72 -49.26
C LEU A 441 -4.61 -16.30 -49.76
N GLY A 442 -5.62 -16.32 -48.86
CA GLY A 442 -6.95 -15.77 -49.17
C GLY A 442 -6.91 -14.33 -49.53
N ARG A 443 -7.82 -13.88 -50.43
CA ARG A 443 -8.00 -12.47 -50.77
C ARG A 443 -8.37 -11.68 -49.49
N ARG A 444 -7.94 -10.43 -49.44
CA ARG A 444 -8.25 -9.52 -48.29
C ARG A 444 -9.75 -9.54 -47.99
N GLY A 445 -10.12 -9.83 -46.71
CA GLY A 445 -11.51 -9.90 -46.30
C GLY A 445 -12.17 -11.27 -46.45
N GLN A 446 -11.50 -12.28 -46.94
CA GLN A 446 -11.98 -13.68 -46.92
C GLN A 446 -11.47 -14.39 -45.69
N ASP A 447 -12.38 -14.91 -44.89
CA ASP A 447 -12.11 -15.85 -43.83
C ASP A 447 -12.79 -17.17 -44.20
N PRO A 448 -12.03 -18.26 -44.44
CA PRO A 448 -12.61 -19.53 -44.86
C PRO A 448 -13.54 -20.17 -43.83
N ARG A 449 -13.47 -19.73 -42.60
CA ARG A 449 -14.32 -20.20 -41.49
C ARG A 449 -15.72 -19.52 -41.44
N LEU A 450 -15.94 -18.54 -42.30
CA LEU A 450 -17.17 -17.74 -42.33
C LEU A 450 -17.99 -18.06 -43.59
N GLY A 451 -17.67 -19.17 -44.28
CA GLY A 451 -18.40 -19.71 -45.45
C GLY A 451 -19.66 -20.47 -45.09
#